data_87048cb8d2a84a440eaac242641154ab
#
_entry.id   87048cb8d2a84a440eaac242641154ab
#
_cell.length_a   1.000
_cell.length_b   1.000
_cell.length_c   1.000
_cell.angle_alpha   90.00
_cell.angle_beta   90.00
_cell.angle_gamma   90.00
#
_symmetry.space_group_name_H-M   'P 1'
#
loop_
_entity.id
_entity.type
_entity.pdbx_description
1 polymer ?
#
loop_
_entity_poly.entity_id
_entity_poly.type
_entity_poly.pdbx_seq_one_letter_code
_entity_poly.pdbx_strand_id
1 'polypeptide(L)'
;MNKLVIFDLDGVLIESRELHYTSLNDALRRISPHYEITREEHLSLYDGLNTTQKLELLNKHKGLDRKFFDQIWNDKQQATFNLIRRMHKNERLRRMFIMLVEKKIKIAVASNSIRETVKLALLSIGVMEYVDYFVSNEDVTRSKPFPEMYWKCMTALNALPKNTVIIEDSHIGRQAAIDSGAHLIPVKDTEDLTMSKINETIDVLSGTIVTKIAWKDDKLNVLIPMAGAGSRFAQQGYSFPKPLIDVNGKPMIEVVVDNLNIDAHFIFLVQKEHYEQFNLKYLLNLIAPNCDIIQIDGITEGAACSTLLAKDYINSDNPLIIANSDQFIEWNSNECMYAFSADEIDAGILTFESHHPKWSYAKVGDNGFVSEVAEKKVISNNATVGIYYWKHGSDYVKYAEQMIEKDIRVNNEFYVCPVFNEAIADNKKIKIKNINKMWGIGTPEDLNYFIDNYKK
;
A
#
# COMPACT_ATOMS: atom_id res chain seq x y z
N MET A 1 -18.98 18.97 -19.76
CA MET A 1 -18.78 18.45 -18.40
C MET A 1 -17.51 19.03 -17.84
N ASN A 2 -17.49 19.37 -16.55
CA ASN A 2 -16.37 20.04 -15.93
C ASN A 2 -15.22 19.06 -15.64
N LYS A 3 -14.00 19.57 -15.67
CA LYS A 3 -12.82 18.95 -15.05
C LYS A 3 -12.83 19.33 -13.57
N LEU A 4 -12.54 18.40 -12.67
CA LEU A 4 -12.65 18.59 -11.24
C LEU A 4 -11.42 18.04 -10.52
N VAL A 5 -10.91 18.79 -9.56
CA VAL A 5 -9.96 18.31 -8.55
C VAL A 5 -10.65 18.35 -7.20
N ILE A 6 -10.61 17.24 -6.47
CA ILE A 6 -11.11 17.15 -5.10
C ILE A 6 -9.91 16.94 -4.19
N PHE A 7 -9.70 17.82 -3.25
CA PHE A 7 -8.67 17.68 -2.22
C PHE A 7 -9.29 17.11 -0.95
N ASP A 8 -8.59 16.17 -0.30
CA ASP A 8 -8.80 16.02 1.13
C ASP A 8 -8.28 17.25 1.88
N LEU A 9 -8.70 17.42 3.11
CA LEU A 9 -8.27 18.53 3.96
C LEU A 9 -7.10 18.14 4.85
N ASP A 10 -7.29 17.08 5.64
CA ASP A 10 -6.44 16.67 6.74
C ASP A 10 -5.24 15.84 6.22
N GLY A 11 -4.02 16.37 6.33
CA GLY A 11 -2.81 15.74 5.77
C GLY A 11 -2.54 16.12 4.30
N VAL A 12 -3.48 16.80 3.62
CA VAL A 12 -3.31 17.28 2.24
C VAL A 12 -3.18 18.80 2.18
N LEU A 13 -4.19 19.53 2.68
CA LEU A 13 -4.19 20.99 2.69
C LEU A 13 -3.69 21.58 3.99
N ILE A 14 -3.92 20.90 5.11
CA ILE A 14 -3.44 21.28 6.44
C ILE A 14 -2.74 20.11 7.13
N GLU A 15 -1.68 20.41 7.87
CA GLU A 15 -1.04 19.43 8.76
C GLU A 15 -1.90 19.30 10.02
N SER A 16 -2.76 18.30 10.03
CA SER A 16 -3.76 18.12 11.07
C SER A 16 -3.51 16.93 11.99
N ARG A 17 -2.56 16.04 11.65
CA ARG A 17 -2.26 14.84 12.46
C ARG A 17 -1.89 15.21 13.88
N GLU A 18 -0.91 16.10 14.04
CA GLU A 18 -0.50 16.62 15.35
C GLU A 18 -1.62 17.38 16.06
N LEU A 19 -2.38 18.18 15.31
CA LEU A 19 -3.54 18.91 15.82
C LEU A 19 -4.60 17.95 16.36
N HIS A 20 -4.96 16.92 15.62
CA HIS A 20 -5.96 15.94 16.04
C HIS A 20 -5.47 15.06 17.19
N TYR A 21 -4.19 14.67 17.19
CA TYR A 21 -3.56 13.95 18.30
C TYR A 21 -3.60 14.75 19.59
N THR A 22 -3.11 15.99 19.55
CA THR A 22 -3.06 16.87 20.71
C THR A 22 -4.45 17.19 21.24
N SER A 23 -5.39 17.58 20.35
CA SER A 23 -6.77 17.93 20.74
C SER A 23 -7.51 16.75 21.39
N LEU A 24 -7.31 15.53 20.86
CA LEU A 24 -7.95 14.35 21.40
C LEU A 24 -7.36 13.99 22.77
N ASN A 25 -6.04 13.96 22.90
CA ASN A 25 -5.38 13.64 24.16
C ASN A 25 -5.67 14.69 25.27
N ASP A 26 -5.75 15.96 24.90
CA ASP A 26 -6.16 17.00 25.86
C ASP A 26 -7.57 16.76 26.40
N ALA A 27 -8.50 16.35 25.54
CA ALA A 27 -9.86 16.00 25.95
C ALA A 27 -9.91 14.71 26.79
N LEU A 28 -9.16 13.67 26.39
CA LEU A 28 -9.08 12.40 27.10
C LEU A 28 -8.45 12.56 28.49
N ARG A 29 -7.39 13.36 28.62
CA ARG A 29 -6.67 13.63 29.87
C ARG A 29 -7.56 14.31 30.90
N ARG A 30 -8.50 15.15 30.48
CA ARG A 30 -9.48 15.76 31.36
C ARG A 30 -10.44 14.76 32.02
N ILE A 31 -10.66 13.61 31.35
CA ILE A 31 -11.45 12.52 31.93
C ILE A 31 -10.55 11.64 32.79
N SER A 32 -9.45 11.11 32.23
CA SER A 32 -8.42 10.37 32.95
C SER A 32 -7.17 10.23 32.10
N PRO A 33 -5.94 10.36 32.65
CA PRO A 33 -4.70 10.07 31.94
C PRO A 33 -4.61 8.63 31.39
N HIS A 34 -5.37 7.68 31.97
CA HIS A 34 -5.45 6.30 31.51
C HIS A 34 -5.92 6.16 30.04
N TYR A 35 -6.74 7.09 29.57
CA TYR A 35 -7.29 7.05 28.21
C TYR A 35 -6.39 7.71 27.17
N GLU A 36 -5.28 8.34 27.58
CA GLU A 36 -4.34 8.92 26.60
C GLU A 36 -3.86 7.85 25.60
N ILE A 37 -3.72 8.28 24.34
CA ILE A 37 -3.18 7.47 23.27
C ILE A 37 -1.77 7.92 22.96
N THR A 38 -0.88 6.97 22.62
CA THR A 38 0.46 7.29 22.14
C THR A 38 0.42 7.81 20.71
N ARG A 39 1.51 8.42 20.24
CA ARG A 39 1.62 8.80 18.81
C ARG A 39 1.52 7.61 17.88
N GLU A 40 2.09 6.50 18.27
CA GLU A 40 2.05 5.24 17.52
C GLU A 40 0.62 4.71 17.42
N GLU A 41 -0.11 4.62 18.54
CA GLU A 41 -1.54 4.29 18.54
C GLU A 41 -2.35 5.24 17.66
N HIS A 42 -2.05 6.56 17.72
CA HIS A 42 -2.75 7.55 16.90
C HIS A 42 -2.57 7.26 15.40
N LEU A 43 -1.35 7.07 14.94
CA LEU A 43 -1.04 6.83 13.54
C LEU A 43 -1.54 5.48 13.04
N SER A 44 -1.50 4.44 13.87
CA SER A 44 -1.87 3.08 13.47
C SER A 44 -3.36 2.79 13.52
N LEU A 45 -4.06 3.29 14.56
CA LEU A 45 -5.45 2.92 14.84
C LEU A 45 -6.47 4.04 14.60
N TYR A 46 -6.06 5.29 14.80
CA TYR A 46 -7.01 6.41 14.87
C TYR A 46 -6.88 7.40 13.71
N ASP A 47 -5.80 7.35 12.93
CA ASP A 47 -5.60 8.29 11.81
C ASP A 47 -6.64 8.09 10.71
N GLY A 48 -7.10 9.19 10.09
CA GLY A 48 -8.15 9.18 9.07
C GLY A 48 -9.58 8.92 9.57
N LEU A 49 -9.79 8.47 10.82
CA LEU A 49 -11.11 8.21 11.39
C LEU A 49 -11.77 9.49 11.92
N ASN A 50 -13.10 9.57 11.85
CA ASN A 50 -13.84 10.63 12.52
C ASN A 50 -13.84 10.44 14.06
N THR A 51 -14.19 11.50 14.81
CA THR A 51 -14.10 11.48 16.27
C THR A 51 -14.97 10.39 16.89
N THR A 52 -16.17 10.15 16.38
CA THR A 52 -17.08 9.10 16.89
C THR A 52 -16.46 7.71 16.77
N GLN A 53 -15.88 7.40 15.59
CA GLN A 53 -15.18 6.14 15.38
C GLN A 53 -13.97 5.96 16.32
N LYS A 54 -13.21 7.05 16.57
CA LYS A 54 -12.10 7.04 17.53
C LYS A 54 -12.58 6.74 18.95
N LEU A 55 -13.69 7.32 19.40
CA LEU A 55 -14.26 7.09 20.73
C LEU A 55 -14.78 5.65 20.89
N GLU A 56 -15.40 5.07 19.86
CA GLU A 56 -15.81 3.66 19.88
C GLU A 56 -14.61 2.71 19.98
N LEU A 57 -13.52 2.99 19.28
CA LEU A 57 -12.28 2.22 19.44
C LEU A 57 -11.68 2.35 20.83
N LEU A 58 -11.69 3.55 21.43
CA LEU A 58 -11.24 3.76 22.81
C LEU A 58 -12.12 3.03 23.84
N ASN A 59 -13.43 2.96 23.60
CA ASN A 59 -14.33 2.13 24.41
C ASN A 59 -13.91 0.65 24.31
N LYS A 60 -13.67 0.16 23.11
CA LYS A 60 -13.28 -1.24 22.86
C LYS A 60 -11.92 -1.60 23.46
N HIS A 61 -10.91 -0.74 23.27
CA HIS A 61 -9.51 -1.07 23.60
C HIS A 61 -9.07 -0.60 24.98
N LYS A 62 -9.60 0.54 25.49
CA LYS A 62 -9.22 1.15 26.77
C LYS A 62 -10.37 1.24 27.78
N GLY A 63 -11.55 0.70 27.46
CA GLY A 63 -12.70 0.70 28.36
C GLY A 63 -13.29 2.09 28.62
N LEU A 64 -13.15 3.05 27.69
CA LEU A 64 -13.71 4.39 27.83
C LEU A 64 -15.24 4.32 27.93
N ASP A 65 -15.81 4.79 29.05
CA ASP A 65 -17.26 4.80 29.25
C ASP A 65 -17.95 5.79 28.29
N ARG A 66 -18.96 5.31 27.57
CA ARG A 66 -19.72 6.10 26.57
C ARG A 66 -20.35 7.37 27.13
N LYS A 67 -20.62 7.45 28.44
CA LYS A 67 -21.12 8.66 29.06
C LYS A 67 -20.21 9.89 28.90
N PHE A 68 -18.92 9.67 28.61
CA PHE A 68 -17.95 10.75 28.40
C PHE A 68 -17.82 11.17 26.94
N PHE A 69 -18.45 10.46 25.99
CA PHE A 69 -18.27 10.70 24.56
C PHE A 69 -18.61 12.12 24.15
N ASP A 70 -19.77 12.64 24.57
CA ASP A 70 -20.20 14.00 24.23
C ASP A 70 -19.26 15.08 24.81
N GLN A 71 -18.79 14.87 26.03
CA GLN A 71 -17.84 15.79 26.65
C GLN A 71 -16.50 15.79 25.90
N ILE A 72 -15.93 14.62 25.62
CA ILE A 72 -14.66 14.49 24.91
C ILE A 72 -14.81 15.06 23.49
N TRP A 73 -15.91 14.78 22.82
CA TRP A 73 -16.18 15.30 21.48
C TRP A 73 -16.18 16.83 21.46
N ASN A 74 -16.92 17.47 22.39
CA ASN A 74 -17.00 18.93 22.50
C ASN A 74 -15.65 19.55 22.86
N ASP A 75 -14.96 19.02 23.86
CA ASP A 75 -13.65 19.51 24.31
C ASP A 75 -12.61 19.42 23.17
N LYS A 76 -12.58 18.30 22.46
CA LYS A 76 -11.72 18.10 21.28
C LYS A 76 -12.03 19.09 20.17
N GLN A 77 -13.30 19.35 19.85
CA GLN A 77 -13.68 20.33 18.81
C GLN A 77 -13.23 21.75 19.17
N GLN A 78 -13.43 22.18 20.42
CA GLN A 78 -12.99 23.50 20.85
C GLN A 78 -11.46 23.67 20.77
N ALA A 79 -10.70 22.65 21.17
CA ALA A 79 -9.26 22.64 21.04
C ALA A 79 -8.84 22.72 19.56
N THR A 80 -9.49 21.96 18.68
CA THR A 80 -9.27 21.98 17.23
C THR A 80 -9.49 23.38 16.63
N PHE A 81 -10.63 24.02 16.93
CA PHE A 81 -10.92 25.36 16.42
C PHE A 81 -9.88 26.40 16.85
N ASN A 82 -9.43 26.34 18.11
CA ASN A 82 -8.42 27.26 18.63
C ASN A 82 -7.07 27.10 17.90
N LEU A 83 -6.69 25.89 17.54
CA LEU A 83 -5.48 25.65 16.78
C LEU A 83 -5.60 26.11 15.33
N ILE A 84 -6.72 25.83 14.66
CA ILE A 84 -6.96 26.24 13.27
C ILE A 84 -6.99 27.77 13.13
N ARG A 85 -7.59 28.49 14.08
CA ARG A 85 -7.60 29.97 14.07
C ARG A 85 -6.22 30.61 14.13
N ARG A 86 -5.20 29.88 14.59
CA ARG A 86 -3.79 30.32 14.62
C ARG A 86 -3.01 30.03 13.36
N MET A 87 -3.60 29.29 12.40
CA MET A 87 -2.97 29.05 11.10
C MET A 87 -2.85 30.33 10.31
N HIS A 88 -1.83 30.39 9.45
CA HIS A 88 -1.59 31.51 8.56
C HIS A 88 -1.95 31.17 7.11
N LYS A 89 -2.21 32.19 6.31
CA LYS A 89 -2.44 32.04 4.88
C LYS A 89 -1.26 31.31 4.22
N ASN A 90 -1.56 30.31 3.42
CA ASN A 90 -0.56 29.49 2.72
C ASN A 90 -0.42 29.95 1.26
N GLU A 91 0.57 30.80 0.97
CA GLU A 91 0.79 31.35 -0.37
C GLU A 91 1.16 30.28 -1.40
N ARG A 92 1.78 29.14 -0.98
CA ARG A 92 2.05 28.02 -1.86
C ARG A 92 0.75 27.39 -2.36
N LEU A 93 -0.17 27.07 -1.45
CA LEU A 93 -1.50 26.53 -1.81
C LEU A 93 -2.30 27.51 -2.65
N ARG A 94 -2.28 28.79 -2.29
CA ARG A 94 -2.99 29.82 -3.09
C ARG A 94 -2.52 29.84 -4.55
N ARG A 95 -1.21 29.77 -4.81
CA ARG A 95 -0.67 29.71 -6.19
C ARG A 95 -1.14 28.46 -6.93
N MET A 96 -1.19 27.32 -6.27
CA MET A 96 -1.69 26.07 -6.85
C MET A 96 -3.17 26.18 -7.25
N PHE A 97 -3.98 26.73 -6.35
CA PHE A 97 -5.42 26.92 -6.59
C PHE A 97 -5.68 27.92 -7.71
N ILE A 98 -4.96 29.05 -7.74
CA ILE A 98 -5.04 30.03 -8.83
C ILE A 98 -4.74 29.37 -10.18
N MET A 99 -3.68 28.57 -10.27
CA MET A 99 -3.32 27.86 -11.51
C MET A 99 -4.43 26.91 -11.97
N LEU A 100 -5.09 26.19 -11.06
CA LEU A 100 -6.23 25.32 -11.40
C LEU A 100 -7.42 26.13 -11.92
N VAL A 101 -7.73 27.29 -11.29
CA VAL A 101 -8.79 28.20 -11.74
C VAL A 101 -8.50 28.77 -13.13
N GLU A 102 -7.25 29.19 -13.39
CA GLU A 102 -6.83 29.68 -14.72
C GLU A 102 -6.97 28.60 -15.80
N LYS A 103 -6.78 27.33 -15.45
CA LYS A 103 -7.03 26.17 -16.34
C LYS A 103 -8.50 25.77 -16.42
N LYS A 104 -9.42 26.53 -15.80
CA LYS A 104 -10.86 26.26 -15.76
C LYS A 104 -11.20 24.91 -15.15
N ILE A 105 -10.40 24.46 -14.20
CA ILE A 105 -10.61 23.24 -13.42
C ILE A 105 -11.38 23.63 -12.15
N LYS A 106 -12.48 22.95 -11.88
CA LYS A 106 -13.26 23.12 -10.66
C LYS A 106 -12.53 22.53 -9.46
N ILE A 107 -12.69 23.15 -8.31
CA ILE A 107 -12.01 22.75 -7.06
C ILE A 107 -13.05 22.42 -6.01
N ALA A 108 -12.95 21.22 -5.45
CA ALA A 108 -13.73 20.82 -4.28
C ALA A 108 -12.82 20.35 -3.14
N VAL A 109 -13.39 20.34 -1.91
CA VAL A 109 -12.74 19.77 -0.73
C VAL A 109 -13.70 18.78 -0.06
N ALA A 110 -13.19 17.59 0.33
CA ALA A 110 -13.97 16.54 0.96
C ALA A 110 -13.22 15.96 2.18
N SER A 111 -13.75 16.16 3.40
CA SER A 111 -13.09 15.79 4.65
C SER A 111 -14.02 15.05 5.61
N ASN A 112 -13.45 14.11 6.38
CA ASN A 112 -14.12 13.47 7.53
C ASN A 112 -14.26 14.39 8.75
N SER A 113 -13.80 15.64 8.66
CA SER A 113 -14.01 16.68 9.68
C SER A 113 -15.42 17.28 9.60
N ILE A 114 -15.88 17.91 10.68
CA ILE A 114 -17.19 18.60 10.70
C ILE A 114 -17.15 19.85 9.82
N ARG A 115 -18.32 20.28 9.36
CA ARG A 115 -18.48 21.37 8.40
C ARG A 115 -17.82 22.68 8.85
N GLU A 116 -17.94 23.02 10.12
CA GLU A 116 -17.32 24.22 10.68
C GLU A 116 -15.80 24.15 10.67
N THR A 117 -15.21 22.99 10.96
CA THR A 117 -13.77 22.75 10.86
C THR A 117 -13.26 22.94 9.44
N VAL A 118 -13.93 22.33 8.45
CA VAL A 118 -13.55 22.47 7.03
C VAL A 118 -13.57 23.93 6.60
N LYS A 119 -14.68 24.62 6.88
CA LYS A 119 -14.86 26.05 6.53
C LYS A 119 -13.79 26.93 7.20
N LEU A 120 -13.56 26.74 8.50
CA LEU A 120 -12.59 27.53 9.25
C LEU A 120 -11.16 27.30 8.75
N ALA A 121 -10.80 26.07 8.44
CA ALA A 121 -9.49 25.72 7.89
C ALA A 121 -9.24 26.39 6.54
N LEU A 122 -10.18 26.27 5.60
CA LEU A 122 -10.08 26.88 4.26
C LEU A 122 -9.97 28.41 4.32
N LEU A 123 -10.70 29.05 5.24
CA LEU A 123 -10.59 30.48 5.50
C LEU A 123 -9.21 30.86 6.08
N SER A 124 -8.74 30.10 7.07
CA SER A 124 -7.47 30.38 7.76
C SER A 124 -6.26 30.24 6.84
N ILE A 125 -6.21 29.19 6.00
CA ILE A 125 -5.14 29.02 5.02
C ILE A 125 -5.30 29.90 3.78
N GLY A 126 -6.42 30.63 3.63
CA GLY A 126 -6.65 31.64 2.60
C GLY A 126 -6.95 31.08 1.20
N VAL A 127 -7.60 29.90 1.10
CA VAL A 127 -7.97 29.28 -0.18
C VAL A 127 -9.49 29.19 -0.41
N MET A 128 -10.30 29.54 0.56
CA MET A 128 -11.77 29.42 0.49
C MET A 128 -12.39 30.10 -0.74
N GLU A 129 -11.83 31.21 -1.18
CA GLU A 129 -12.31 31.98 -2.35
C GLU A 129 -12.17 31.23 -3.69
N TYR A 130 -11.31 30.19 -3.73
CA TYR A 130 -11.07 29.37 -4.93
C TYR A 130 -11.84 28.05 -4.92
N VAL A 131 -12.49 27.70 -3.80
CA VAL A 131 -13.21 26.43 -3.63
C VAL A 131 -14.64 26.58 -4.13
N ASP A 132 -15.00 25.84 -5.18
CA ASP A 132 -16.35 25.84 -5.76
C ASP A 132 -17.35 25.08 -4.87
N TYR A 133 -16.92 24.04 -4.16
CA TYR A 133 -17.77 23.22 -3.30
C TYR A 133 -16.95 22.51 -2.22
N PHE A 134 -17.54 22.26 -1.04
CA PHE A 134 -16.92 21.39 -0.05
C PHE A 134 -17.93 20.51 0.66
N VAL A 135 -17.47 19.33 1.10
CA VAL A 135 -18.25 18.31 1.80
C VAL A 135 -17.55 17.93 3.09
N SER A 136 -18.32 17.87 4.14
CA SER A 136 -17.93 17.42 5.49
C SER A 136 -18.54 16.05 5.80
N ASN A 137 -18.20 15.47 6.95
CA ASN A 137 -18.84 14.25 7.45
C ASN A 137 -20.32 14.43 7.78
N GLU A 138 -20.78 15.66 8.03
CA GLU A 138 -22.18 16.00 8.33
C GLU A 138 -23.05 16.03 7.07
N ASP A 139 -22.44 16.07 5.90
CA ASP A 139 -23.14 16.14 4.61
C ASP A 139 -23.44 14.76 4.03
N VAL A 140 -22.95 13.68 4.63
CA VAL A 140 -23.04 12.32 4.09
C VAL A 140 -23.59 11.35 5.11
N THR A 141 -24.22 10.28 4.63
CA THR A 141 -24.68 9.19 5.48
C THR A 141 -23.51 8.26 5.85
N ARG A 142 -22.60 8.05 4.91
CA ARG A 142 -21.43 7.20 5.07
C ARG A 142 -20.17 7.99 4.68
N SER A 143 -19.37 8.33 5.70
CA SER A 143 -18.09 8.97 5.52
C SER A 143 -17.03 7.99 4.95
N LYS A 144 -15.83 8.49 4.58
CA LYS A 144 -14.71 7.65 4.15
C LYS A 144 -14.51 6.49 5.15
N PRO A 145 -14.35 5.25 4.68
CA PRO A 145 -13.90 4.81 3.36
C PRO A 145 -14.99 4.69 2.27
N PHE A 146 -16.22 5.10 2.51
CA PHE A 146 -17.25 5.09 1.47
C PHE A 146 -17.09 6.30 0.54
N PRO A 147 -17.38 6.15 -0.77
CA PRO A 147 -17.12 7.18 -1.79
C PRO A 147 -18.15 8.32 -1.82
N GLU A 148 -19.16 8.33 -0.95
CA GLU A 148 -20.30 9.23 -0.98
C GLU A 148 -19.92 10.72 -1.03
N MET A 149 -18.87 11.12 -0.28
CA MET A 149 -18.38 12.51 -0.29
C MET A 149 -17.90 12.94 -1.68
N TYR A 150 -17.16 12.06 -2.36
CA TYR A 150 -16.62 12.33 -3.68
C TYR A 150 -17.73 12.36 -4.74
N TRP A 151 -18.71 11.45 -4.66
CA TRP A 151 -19.88 11.48 -5.54
C TRP A 151 -20.69 12.77 -5.36
N LYS A 152 -20.84 13.27 -4.13
CA LYS A 152 -21.49 14.56 -3.87
C LYS A 152 -20.75 15.71 -4.53
N CYS A 153 -19.41 15.77 -4.41
CA CYS A 153 -18.62 16.79 -5.09
C CYS A 153 -18.78 16.72 -6.61
N MET A 154 -18.67 15.53 -7.20
CA MET A 154 -18.84 15.33 -8.65
C MET A 154 -20.23 15.72 -9.13
N THR A 155 -21.27 15.35 -8.40
CA THR A 155 -22.66 15.70 -8.74
C THR A 155 -22.90 17.19 -8.64
N ALA A 156 -22.48 17.83 -7.54
CA ALA A 156 -22.67 19.26 -7.32
C ALA A 156 -21.97 20.13 -8.40
N LEU A 157 -20.81 19.68 -8.88
CA LEU A 157 -20.00 20.40 -9.85
C LEU A 157 -20.14 19.88 -11.28
N ASN A 158 -21.11 19.01 -11.56
CA ASN A 158 -21.38 18.44 -12.89
C ASN A 158 -20.12 17.86 -13.56
N ALA A 159 -19.38 17.03 -12.81
CA ALA A 159 -18.18 16.32 -13.26
C ALA A 159 -18.42 14.80 -13.25
N LEU A 160 -17.80 14.08 -14.19
CA LEU A 160 -17.80 12.62 -14.21
C LEU A 160 -16.55 12.08 -13.52
N PRO A 161 -16.57 10.84 -13.00
CA PRO A 161 -15.39 10.20 -12.40
C PRO A 161 -14.15 10.28 -13.30
N LYS A 162 -14.27 9.97 -14.59
CA LYS A 162 -13.15 10.04 -15.56
C LYS A 162 -12.59 11.46 -15.79
N ASN A 163 -13.30 12.50 -15.40
CA ASN A 163 -12.88 13.91 -15.49
C ASN A 163 -12.55 14.49 -14.11
N THR A 164 -12.40 13.63 -13.11
CA THR A 164 -12.14 14.01 -11.71
C THR A 164 -10.86 13.38 -11.22
N VAL A 165 -10.02 14.19 -10.57
CA VAL A 165 -8.85 13.73 -9.81
C VAL A 165 -9.10 14.00 -8.33
N ILE A 166 -8.78 13.04 -7.48
CA ILE A 166 -8.84 13.15 -6.03
C ILE A 166 -7.41 13.11 -5.50
N ILE A 167 -7.06 14.04 -4.62
CA ILE A 167 -5.76 14.11 -3.96
C ILE A 167 -5.96 13.74 -2.48
N GLU A 168 -5.29 12.68 -2.03
CA GLU A 168 -5.53 12.02 -0.74
C GLU A 168 -4.25 11.45 -0.11
N ASP A 169 -4.15 11.54 1.23
CA ASP A 169 -3.00 11.01 1.98
C ASP A 169 -3.31 9.70 2.73
N SER A 170 -4.53 9.53 3.21
CA SER A 170 -4.93 8.41 4.09
C SER A 170 -5.40 7.18 3.32
N HIS A 171 -5.16 5.98 3.87
CA HIS A 171 -5.62 4.73 3.26
C HIS A 171 -7.15 4.67 3.12
N ILE A 172 -7.87 5.19 4.11
CA ILE A 172 -9.33 5.22 4.13
C ILE A 172 -9.87 6.13 3.02
N GLY A 173 -9.25 7.30 2.85
CA GLY A 173 -9.64 8.24 1.81
C GLY A 173 -9.25 7.78 0.41
N ARG A 174 -8.09 7.13 0.25
CA ARG A 174 -7.66 6.52 -1.01
C ARG A 174 -8.61 5.41 -1.45
N GLN A 175 -9.08 4.56 -0.51
CA GLN A 175 -10.10 3.56 -0.81
C GLN A 175 -11.39 4.23 -1.33
N ALA A 176 -11.87 5.26 -0.62
CA ALA A 176 -13.05 6.01 -1.05
C ALA A 176 -12.87 6.65 -2.43
N ALA A 177 -11.66 7.15 -2.74
CA ALA A 177 -11.35 7.76 -4.04
C ALA A 177 -11.43 6.72 -5.17
N ILE A 178 -10.86 5.54 -4.99
CA ILE A 178 -10.93 4.44 -5.96
C ILE A 178 -12.37 3.98 -6.16
N ASP A 179 -13.09 3.71 -5.05
CA ASP A 179 -14.48 3.26 -5.11
C ASP A 179 -15.42 4.31 -5.76
N SER A 180 -15.00 5.58 -5.80
CA SER A 180 -15.71 6.63 -6.51
C SER A 180 -15.62 6.53 -8.05
N GLY A 181 -14.63 5.77 -8.55
CA GLY A 181 -14.30 5.65 -9.97
C GLY A 181 -13.51 6.82 -10.54
N ALA A 182 -13.08 7.78 -9.71
CA ALA A 182 -12.23 8.91 -10.12
C ALA A 182 -10.73 8.53 -10.12
N HIS A 183 -9.90 9.37 -10.74
CA HIS A 183 -8.45 9.21 -10.68
C HIS A 183 -7.93 9.60 -9.29
N LEU A 184 -6.99 8.83 -8.75
CA LEU A 184 -6.33 9.11 -7.48
C LEU A 184 -4.89 9.58 -7.71
N ILE A 185 -4.52 10.70 -7.08
CA ILE A 185 -3.13 11.12 -6.91
C ILE A 185 -2.81 11.06 -5.42
N PRO A 186 -2.08 10.05 -4.96
CA PRO A 186 -1.72 9.92 -3.57
C PRO A 186 -0.63 10.93 -3.20
N VAL A 187 -0.76 11.49 -2.00
CA VAL A 187 0.27 12.30 -1.34
C VAL A 187 0.59 11.71 0.02
N LYS A 188 1.77 11.99 0.55
CA LYS A 188 2.20 11.53 1.87
C LYS A 188 1.72 12.47 2.98
N ASP A 189 1.86 13.76 2.73
CA ASP A 189 1.57 14.84 3.65
C ASP A 189 1.42 16.15 2.88
N THR A 190 1.25 17.26 3.60
CA THR A 190 1.11 18.59 3.01
C THR A 190 2.33 19.04 2.19
N GLU A 191 3.53 18.56 2.51
CA GLU A 191 4.76 18.94 1.80
C GLU A 191 4.91 18.18 0.47
N ASP A 192 4.38 16.95 0.39
CA ASP A 192 4.34 16.18 -0.85
C ASP A 192 3.33 16.75 -1.87
N LEU A 193 2.36 17.58 -1.44
CA LEU A 193 1.50 18.34 -2.34
C LEU A 193 2.31 19.46 -2.99
N THR A 194 3.05 19.15 -4.03
CA THR A 194 3.94 20.05 -4.77
C THR A 194 3.31 20.59 -6.06
N MET A 195 3.92 21.61 -6.68
CA MET A 195 3.53 22.05 -8.03
C MET A 195 3.64 20.94 -9.07
N SER A 196 4.59 19.99 -8.89
CA SER A 196 4.70 18.81 -9.74
C SER A 196 3.45 17.93 -9.67
N LYS A 197 2.91 17.68 -8.46
CA LYS A 197 1.65 16.94 -8.26
C LYS A 197 0.44 17.65 -8.89
N ILE A 198 0.41 18.98 -8.85
CA ILE A 198 -0.65 19.75 -9.51
C ILE A 198 -0.52 19.68 -11.05
N ASN A 199 0.70 19.72 -11.59
CA ASN A 199 0.92 19.50 -13.03
C ASN A 199 0.52 18.07 -13.44
N GLU A 200 0.89 17.04 -12.67
CA GLU A 200 0.43 15.67 -12.86
C GLU A 200 -1.10 15.58 -12.87
N THR A 201 -1.77 16.27 -11.95
CA THR A 201 -3.23 16.38 -11.89
C THR A 201 -3.81 16.97 -13.18
N ILE A 202 -3.21 18.05 -13.68
CA ILE A 202 -3.63 18.70 -14.93
C ILE A 202 -3.42 17.76 -16.13
N ASP A 203 -2.30 17.04 -16.15
CA ASP A 203 -1.97 16.11 -17.23
C ASP A 203 -2.91 14.90 -17.26
N VAL A 204 -3.26 14.33 -16.11
CA VAL A 204 -4.30 13.29 -15.98
C VAL A 204 -5.63 13.80 -16.55
N LEU A 205 -6.09 14.97 -16.11
CA LEU A 205 -7.34 15.58 -16.58
C LEU A 205 -7.30 15.97 -18.07
N SER A 206 -6.12 16.15 -18.64
CA SER A 206 -5.94 16.47 -20.05
C SER A 206 -5.79 15.24 -20.94
N GLY A 207 -5.70 14.03 -20.32
CA GLY A 207 -5.46 12.77 -21.02
C GLY A 207 -4.03 12.64 -21.57
N THR A 208 -3.09 13.41 -21.02
CA THR A 208 -1.69 13.45 -21.50
C THR A 208 -0.83 12.35 -20.87
N ILE A 209 -1.22 11.86 -19.68
CA ILE A 209 -0.50 10.76 -19.02
C ILE A 209 -0.97 9.43 -19.58
N VAL A 210 -0.05 8.73 -20.24
CA VAL A 210 -0.20 7.30 -20.57
C VAL A 210 0.26 6.52 -19.34
N THR A 211 -0.66 5.89 -18.62
CA THR A 211 -0.32 4.94 -17.55
C THR A 211 0.50 3.80 -18.13
N LYS A 212 1.56 3.35 -17.42
CA LYS A 212 2.27 2.11 -17.79
C LYS A 212 1.22 1.00 -17.95
N ILE A 213 1.17 0.38 -19.13
CA ILE A 213 0.26 -0.75 -19.36
C ILE A 213 0.77 -1.90 -18.49
N ALA A 214 -0.05 -2.34 -17.55
CA ALA A 214 0.24 -3.52 -16.74
C ALA A 214 0.09 -4.80 -17.60
N TRP A 215 0.84 -5.85 -17.25
CA TRP A 215 0.52 -7.20 -17.73
C TRP A 215 -0.84 -7.60 -17.17
N LYS A 216 -1.76 -8.01 -18.03
CA LYS A 216 -3.10 -8.41 -17.60
C LYS A 216 -3.34 -9.89 -17.86
N ASP A 217 -3.74 -10.61 -16.80
CA ASP A 217 -4.13 -12.01 -16.88
C ASP A 217 -5.14 -12.34 -15.77
N ASP A 218 -6.39 -12.50 -16.15
CA ASP A 218 -7.51 -12.75 -15.24
C ASP A 218 -7.45 -14.15 -14.54
N LYS A 219 -6.57 -15.05 -15.01
CA LYS A 219 -6.34 -16.38 -14.41
C LYS A 219 -5.13 -16.43 -13.49
N LEU A 220 -4.23 -15.47 -13.61
CA LEU A 220 -3.00 -15.43 -12.84
C LEU A 220 -3.26 -15.11 -11.38
N ASN A 221 -2.77 -15.95 -10.48
CA ASN A 221 -2.70 -15.68 -9.05
C ASN A 221 -1.33 -15.09 -8.70
N VAL A 222 -1.31 -14.01 -7.93
CA VAL A 222 -0.08 -13.40 -7.38
C VAL A 222 -0.11 -13.53 -5.87
N LEU A 223 0.69 -14.45 -5.34
CA LEU A 223 0.80 -14.72 -3.91
C LEU A 223 1.94 -13.93 -3.30
N ILE A 224 1.64 -13.10 -2.29
CA ILE A 224 2.62 -12.30 -1.57
C ILE A 224 2.63 -12.69 -0.09
N PRO A 225 3.62 -13.51 0.34
CA PRO A 225 3.81 -13.82 1.76
C PRO A 225 4.44 -12.60 2.46
N MET A 226 3.69 -11.96 3.35
CA MET A 226 4.12 -10.78 4.11
C MET A 226 3.93 -10.93 5.63
N ALA A 227 3.79 -12.18 6.10
CA ALA A 227 3.58 -12.50 7.52
C ALA A 227 4.88 -12.71 8.31
N GLY A 228 6.03 -12.37 7.76
CA GLY A 228 7.32 -12.47 8.44
C GLY A 228 7.45 -11.52 9.64
N ALA A 229 8.25 -11.91 10.64
CA ALA A 229 8.41 -11.17 11.90
C ALA A 229 8.99 -9.74 11.76
N GLY A 230 9.68 -9.42 10.65
CA GLY A 230 10.27 -8.08 10.43
C GLY A 230 11.30 -7.64 11.51
N SER A 231 11.90 -8.59 12.23
CA SER A 231 12.69 -8.35 13.45
C SER A 231 13.82 -7.33 13.30
N ARG A 232 14.45 -7.25 12.12
CA ARG A 232 15.56 -6.31 11.86
C ARG A 232 15.11 -4.85 11.93
N PHE A 233 13.94 -4.55 11.41
CA PHE A 233 13.35 -3.20 11.50
C PHE A 233 12.91 -2.87 12.92
N ALA A 234 12.28 -3.81 13.61
CA ALA A 234 11.89 -3.63 15.01
C ALA A 234 13.10 -3.37 15.93
N GLN A 235 14.23 -4.07 15.72
CA GLN A 235 15.48 -3.84 16.45
C GLN A 235 16.08 -2.45 16.23
N GLN A 236 15.80 -1.80 15.10
CA GLN A 236 16.24 -0.42 14.79
C GLN A 236 15.19 0.64 15.13
N GLY A 237 14.14 0.28 15.88
CA GLY A 237 13.14 1.23 16.40
C GLY A 237 12.05 1.64 15.42
N TYR A 238 11.84 0.88 14.35
CA TYR A 238 10.69 1.10 13.47
C TYR A 238 9.41 0.64 14.16
N SER A 239 8.44 1.55 14.26
CA SER A 239 7.17 1.32 14.97
C SER A 239 6.15 0.53 14.15
N PHE A 240 6.29 0.52 12.82
CA PHE A 240 5.39 -0.21 11.94
C PHE A 240 5.95 -1.58 11.54
N PRO A 241 5.09 -2.60 11.32
CA PRO A 241 5.52 -3.85 10.74
C PRO A 241 6.10 -3.62 9.33
N LYS A 242 7.05 -4.47 8.94
CA LYS A 242 7.82 -4.33 7.71
C LYS A 242 7.02 -3.95 6.47
N PRO A 243 5.84 -4.55 6.16
CA PRO A 243 5.07 -4.17 4.96
C PRO A 243 4.53 -2.75 4.97
N LEU A 244 4.45 -2.12 6.14
CA LEU A 244 3.92 -0.76 6.33
C LEU A 244 5.00 0.31 6.47
N ILE A 245 6.27 -0.09 6.44
CA ILE A 245 7.38 0.88 6.52
C ILE A 245 7.33 1.81 5.31
N ASP A 246 7.51 3.09 5.58
CA ASP A 246 7.50 4.14 4.55
C ASP A 246 8.68 3.98 3.59
N VAL A 247 8.37 4.00 2.30
CA VAL A 247 9.31 4.00 1.18
C VAL A 247 8.94 5.16 0.25
N ASN A 248 9.57 6.31 0.44
CA ASN A 248 9.30 7.52 -0.35
C ASN A 248 7.80 7.94 -0.35
N GLY A 249 7.14 7.87 0.80
CA GLY A 249 5.76 8.31 0.99
C GLY A 249 4.68 7.25 0.74
N LYS A 250 5.08 6.01 0.47
CA LYS A 250 4.19 4.86 0.30
C LYS A 250 4.57 3.73 1.25
N PRO A 251 3.62 2.93 1.76
CA PRO A 251 3.94 1.68 2.43
C PRO A 251 4.77 0.76 1.53
N MET A 252 5.72 0.03 2.10
CA MET A 252 6.59 -0.89 1.36
C MET A 252 5.79 -1.85 0.46
N ILE A 253 4.69 -2.41 0.95
CA ILE A 253 3.85 -3.33 0.18
C ILE A 253 3.18 -2.64 -1.03
N GLU A 254 2.79 -1.37 -0.91
CA GLU A 254 2.27 -0.60 -2.05
C GLU A 254 3.34 -0.41 -3.12
N VAL A 255 4.57 -0.09 -2.71
CA VAL A 255 5.71 0.05 -3.63
C VAL A 255 6.00 -1.26 -4.35
N VAL A 256 5.93 -2.40 -3.66
CA VAL A 256 6.14 -3.73 -4.25
C VAL A 256 5.05 -4.07 -5.28
N VAL A 257 3.77 -3.89 -4.93
CA VAL A 257 2.64 -4.18 -5.83
C VAL A 257 2.67 -3.27 -7.06
N ASP A 258 2.88 -1.97 -6.89
CA ASP A 258 3.04 -1.01 -7.99
C ASP A 258 4.21 -1.40 -8.91
N ASN A 259 5.31 -1.87 -8.33
CA ASN A 259 6.52 -2.27 -9.08
C ASN A 259 6.33 -3.56 -9.86
N LEU A 260 5.52 -4.50 -9.37
CA LEU A 260 5.15 -5.70 -10.13
C LEU A 260 4.43 -5.33 -11.43
N ASN A 261 3.62 -4.27 -11.43
CA ASN A 261 2.90 -3.79 -12.61
C ASN A 261 2.15 -4.92 -13.34
N ILE A 262 1.40 -5.71 -12.56
CA ILE A 262 0.59 -6.86 -13.01
C ILE A 262 -0.86 -6.61 -12.57
N ASP A 263 -1.80 -6.75 -13.48
CA ASP A 263 -3.26 -6.77 -13.24
C ASP A 263 -3.72 -8.23 -13.22
N ALA A 264 -3.88 -8.78 -12.03
CA ALA A 264 -4.18 -10.17 -11.77
C ALA A 264 -4.87 -10.34 -10.40
N HIS A 265 -5.20 -11.56 -10.01
CA HIS A 265 -5.76 -11.85 -8.69
C HIS A 265 -4.67 -11.93 -7.63
N PHE A 266 -4.65 -10.98 -6.68
CA PHE A 266 -3.68 -10.94 -5.60
C PHE A 266 -4.17 -11.70 -4.35
N ILE A 267 -3.24 -12.41 -3.71
CA ILE A 267 -3.46 -13.15 -2.47
C ILE A 267 -2.37 -12.74 -1.48
N PHE A 268 -2.74 -12.17 -0.35
CA PHE A 268 -1.81 -11.72 0.69
C PHE A 268 -1.86 -12.62 1.92
N LEU A 269 -0.69 -13.05 2.39
CA LEU A 269 -0.56 -13.75 3.67
C LEU A 269 -0.08 -12.75 4.72
N VAL A 270 -0.89 -12.47 5.72
CA VAL A 270 -0.63 -11.44 6.73
C VAL A 270 -0.65 -12.01 8.14
N GLN A 271 0.10 -11.41 9.06
CA GLN A 271 -0.10 -11.68 10.48
C GLN A 271 -1.46 -11.15 10.93
N LYS A 272 -2.24 -11.95 11.64
CA LYS A 272 -3.56 -11.59 12.14
C LYS A 272 -3.50 -10.35 13.03
N GLU A 273 -2.52 -10.28 13.92
CA GLU A 273 -2.29 -9.12 14.77
C GLU A 273 -2.10 -7.84 13.94
N HIS A 274 -1.23 -7.89 12.92
CA HIS A 274 -1.01 -6.74 12.03
C HIS A 274 -2.26 -6.38 11.22
N TYR A 275 -3.03 -7.38 10.77
CA TYR A 275 -4.28 -7.15 10.04
C TYR A 275 -5.29 -6.36 10.86
N GLU A 276 -5.48 -6.73 12.14
CA GLU A 276 -6.41 -6.09 13.04
C GLU A 276 -5.89 -4.72 13.52
N GLN A 277 -4.61 -4.64 13.90
CA GLN A 277 -4.00 -3.45 14.47
C GLN A 277 -3.87 -2.31 13.46
N PHE A 278 -3.49 -2.60 12.22
CA PHE A 278 -3.13 -1.59 11.22
C PHE A 278 -4.17 -1.44 10.10
N ASN A 279 -5.38 -1.99 10.26
CA ASN A 279 -6.45 -1.92 9.25
C ASN A 279 -6.00 -2.34 7.84
N LEU A 280 -5.17 -3.38 7.74
CA LEU A 280 -4.57 -3.83 6.47
C LEU A 280 -5.59 -4.13 5.39
N LYS A 281 -6.83 -4.45 5.74
CA LYS A 281 -7.91 -4.67 4.78
C LYS A 281 -8.06 -3.51 3.80
N TYR A 282 -8.06 -2.29 4.31
CA TYR A 282 -8.25 -1.11 3.46
C TYR A 282 -7.04 -0.86 2.55
N LEU A 283 -5.84 -0.95 3.11
CA LEU A 283 -4.62 -0.79 2.33
C LEU A 283 -4.52 -1.83 1.20
N LEU A 284 -4.72 -3.12 1.52
CA LEU A 284 -4.54 -4.19 0.55
C LEU A 284 -5.60 -4.16 -0.56
N ASN A 285 -6.86 -3.83 -0.23
CA ASN A 285 -7.89 -3.63 -1.25
C ASN A 285 -7.67 -2.34 -2.08
N LEU A 286 -6.96 -1.36 -1.53
CA LEU A 286 -6.58 -0.16 -2.27
C LEU A 286 -5.55 -0.46 -3.36
N ILE A 287 -4.50 -1.20 -2.99
CA ILE A 287 -3.38 -1.50 -3.89
C ILE A 287 -3.65 -2.68 -4.83
N ALA A 288 -4.55 -3.59 -4.44
CA ALA A 288 -4.97 -4.75 -5.22
C ALA A 288 -6.48 -4.99 -5.00
N PRO A 289 -7.36 -4.34 -5.78
CA PRO A 289 -8.80 -4.49 -5.64
C PRO A 289 -9.25 -5.95 -5.79
N ASN A 290 -10.20 -6.37 -4.92
CA ASN A 290 -10.72 -7.74 -4.86
C ASN A 290 -9.68 -8.81 -4.51
N CYS A 291 -8.61 -8.46 -3.81
CA CYS A 291 -7.61 -9.41 -3.32
C CYS A 291 -8.19 -10.31 -2.22
N ASP A 292 -7.62 -11.52 -2.09
CA ASP A 292 -7.83 -12.37 -0.92
C ASP A 292 -6.76 -12.09 0.14
N ILE A 293 -7.18 -12.12 1.41
CA ILE A 293 -6.31 -11.84 2.55
C ILE A 293 -6.41 -12.99 3.54
N ILE A 294 -5.34 -13.76 3.65
CA ILE A 294 -5.24 -14.92 4.55
C ILE A 294 -4.50 -14.48 5.80
N GLN A 295 -5.15 -14.57 6.93
CA GLN A 295 -4.59 -14.21 8.23
C GLN A 295 -3.90 -15.43 8.86
N ILE A 296 -2.67 -15.24 9.32
CA ILE A 296 -1.82 -16.27 9.93
C ILE A 296 -1.63 -15.95 11.40
N ASP A 297 -1.86 -16.94 12.26
CA ASP A 297 -1.52 -16.86 13.68
C ASP A 297 -0.10 -17.43 13.91
N GLY A 298 0.82 -16.60 14.41
CA GLY A 298 2.19 -17.02 14.74
C GLY A 298 3.14 -17.12 13.54
N ILE A 299 4.28 -17.78 13.73
CA ILE A 299 5.36 -17.91 12.77
C ILE A 299 5.40 -19.35 12.23
N THR A 300 5.49 -19.50 10.92
CA THR A 300 5.66 -20.80 10.26
C THR A 300 7.13 -21.21 10.19
N GLU A 301 7.40 -22.46 9.81
CA GLU A 301 8.75 -23.00 9.66
C GLU A 301 9.48 -22.51 8.38
N GLY A 302 9.01 -21.43 7.79
CA GLY A 302 9.63 -20.78 6.63
C GLY A 302 8.60 -20.34 5.57
N ALA A 303 9.10 -19.61 4.57
CA ALA A 303 8.24 -19.00 3.55
C ALA A 303 7.44 -20.03 2.73
N ALA A 304 8.00 -21.21 2.44
CA ALA A 304 7.27 -22.26 1.73
C ALA A 304 6.11 -22.82 2.56
N CYS A 305 6.27 -22.97 3.88
CA CYS A 305 5.16 -23.37 4.77
C CYS A 305 4.08 -22.28 4.81
N SER A 306 4.48 -21.00 4.84
CA SER A 306 3.52 -19.91 4.81
C SER A 306 2.70 -19.92 3.51
N THR A 307 3.35 -20.08 2.35
CA THR A 307 2.66 -20.07 1.04
C THR A 307 1.66 -21.22 0.89
N LEU A 308 1.91 -22.37 1.51
CA LEU A 308 0.96 -23.50 1.51
C LEU A 308 -0.32 -23.23 2.33
N LEU A 309 -0.35 -22.23 3.20
CA LEU A 309 -1.60 -21.79 3.85
C LEU A 309 -2.59 -21.18 2.84
N ALA A 310 -2.09 -20.78 1.67
CA ALA A 310 -2.94 -20.34 0.56
C ALA A 310 -3.33 -21.48 -0.40
N LYS A 311 -3.12 -22.76 -0.03
CA LYS A 311 -3.33 -23.93 -0.91
C LYS A 311 -4.70 -23.93 -1.56
N ASP A 312 -5.78 -23.59 -0.83
CA ASP A 312 -7.15 -23.60 -1.36
C ASP A 312 -7.37 -22.59 -2.50
N TYR A 313 -6.52 -21.56 -2.60
CA TYR A 313 -6.57 -20.53 -3.63
C TYR A 313 -5.64 -20.80 -4.82
N ILE A 314 -4.49 -21.46 -4.56
CA ILE A 314 -3.44 -21.62 -5.57
C ILE A 314 -3.31 -23.02 -6.15
N ASN A 315 -3.92 -24.04 -5.53
CA ASN A 315 -3.84 -25.43 -5.99
C ASN A 315 -4.78 -25.67 -7.19
N SER A 316 -4.43 -25.15 -8.33
CA SER A 316 -5.22 -25.22 -9.55
C SER A 316 -4.33 -25.24 -10.80
N ASP A 317 -4.94 -25.39 -11.97
CA ASP A 317 -4.27 -25.29 -13.26
C ASP A 317 -3.98 -23.82 -13.67
N ASN A 318 -4.43 -22.86 -12.89
CA ASN A 318 -4.15 -21.44 -13.12
C ASN A 318 -2.68 -21.11 -12.86
N PRO A 319 -2.11 -20.16 -13.62
CA PRO A 319 -0.76 -19.68 -13.36
C PRO A 319 -0.62 -19.04 -11.97
N LEU A 320 0.58 -19.16 -11.40
CA LEU A 320 0.93 -18.61 -10.09
C LEU A 320 2.22 -17.82 -10.17
N ILE A 321 2.23 -16.62 -9.62
CA ILE A 321 3.45 -15.92 -9.21
C ILE A 321 3.52 -15.92 -7.69
N ILE A 322 4.70 -16.25 -7.16
CA ILE A 322 5.04 -16.00 -5.75
C ILE A 322 6.05 -14.87 -5.75
N ALA A 323 5.75 -13.77 -5.06
CA ALA A 323 6.61 -12.59 -4.99
C ALA A 323 6.91 -12.22 -3.54
N ASN A 324 8.17 -11.90 -3.24
CA ASN A 324 8.55 -11.37 -1.94
C ASN A 324 7.92 -9.98 -1.72
N SER A 325 7.69 -9.60 -0.47
CA SER A 325 7.08 -8.33 -0.06
C SER A 325 8.08 -7.19 0.22
N ASP A 326 9.36 -7.36 -0.15
CA ASP A 326 10.45 -6.51 0.30
C ASP A 326 11.54 -6.25 -0.76
N GLN A 327 11.13 -6.11 -2.01
CA GLN A 327 12.02 -5.88 -3.13
C GLN A 327 11.44 -4.89 -4.13
N PHE A 328 12.32 -4.20 -4.84
CA PHE A 328 12.00 -3.37 -5.98
C PHE A 328 12.91 -3.77 -7.15
N ILE A 329 12.36 -3.92 -8.35
CA ILE A 329 13.10 -4.40 -9.52
C ILE A 329 12.95 -3.46 -10.71
N GLU A 330 14.01 -3.30 -11.49
CA GLU A 330 13.99 -2.59 -12.76
C GLU A 330 13.74 -3.60 -13.90
N TRP A 331 12.49 -3.74 -14.27
CA TRP A 331 12.05 -4.71 -15.24
C TRP A 331 10.93 -4.22 -16.16
N ASN A 332 10.65 -4.97 -17.20
CA ASN A 332 9.46 -4.85 -18.03
C ASN A 332 8.55 -6.05 -17.76
N SER A 333 7.46 -5.84 -17.00
CA SER A 333 6.53 -6.92 -16.64
C SER A 333 5.94 -7.61 -17.86
N ASN A 334 5.55 -6.85 -18.88
CA ASN A 334 4.98 -7.40 -20.11
C ASN A 334 5.96 -8.31 -20.86
N GLU A 335 7.22 -7.90 -20.99
CA GLU A 335 8.26 -8.69 -21.65
C GLU A 335 8.54 -10.00 -20.90
N CYS A 336 8.70 -9.93 -19.57
CA CYS A 336 9.01 -11.10 -18.77
C CYS A 336 7.84 -12.08 -18.69
N MET A 337 6.63 -11.56 -18.45
CA MET A 337 5.43 -12.38 -18.36
C MET A 337 5.06 -13.01 -19.70
N TYR A 338 5.23 -12.28 -20.82
CA TYR A 338 5.07 -12.83 -22.14
C TYR A 338 6.05 -13.99 -22.40
N ALA A 339 7.33 -13.83 -22.03
CA ALA A 339 8.32 -14.89 -22.20
C ALA A 339 7.95 -16.15 -21.40
N PHE A 340 7.45 -16.01 -20.17
CA PHE A 340 7.01 -17.15 -19.36
C PHE A 340 5.72 -17.81 -19.86
N SER A 341 4.75 -17.02 -20.35
CA SER A 341 3.47 -17.54 -20.82
C SER A 341 3.55 -18.12 -22.25
N ALA A 342 4.42 -17.58 -23.12
CA ALA A 342 4.57 -18.00 -24.50
C ALA A 342 5.47 -19.22 -24.69
N ASP A 343 6.42 -19.44 -23.78
CA ASP A 343 7.34 -20.56 -23.86
C ASP A 343 6.70 -21.88 -23.38
N GLU A 344 7.14 -23.00 -23.94
CA GLU A 344 6.79 -24.34 -23.43
C GLU A 344 7.62 -24.68 -22.19
N ILE A 345 7.31 -23.98 -21.07
CA ILE A 345 7.95 -24.17 -19.78
C ILE A 345 6.91 -24.52 -18.72
N ASP A 346 7.35 -25.16 -17.65
CA ASP A 346 6.52 -25.46 -16.48
C ASP A 346 6.64 -24.36 -15.41
N ALA A 347 7.80 -23.71 -15.32
CA ALA A 347 8.05 -22.65 -14.37
C ALA A 347 9.15 -21.66 -14.83
N GLY A 348 9.19 -20.48 -14.21
CA GLY A 348 10.13 -19.41 -14.51
C GLY A 348 10.67 -18.73 -13.25
N ILE A 349 11.92 -18.30 -13.29
CA ILE A 349 12.60 -17.60 -12.20
C ILE A 349 13.14 -16.27 -12.74
N LEU A 350 12.75 -15.16 -12.12
CA LEU A 350 13.39 -13.88 -12.39
C LEU A 350 14.74 -13.80 -11.69
N THR A 351 15.78 -13.40 -12.44
CA THR A 351 17.16 -13.35 -11.93
C THR A 351 17.85 -12.05 -12.28
N PHE A 352 18.93 -11.75 -11.57
CA PHE A 352 19.86 -10.66 -11.85
C PHE A 352 21.30 -11.14 -11.61
N GLU A 353 22.27 -10.42 -12.14
CA GLU A 353 23.66 -10.77 -11.93
C GLU A 353 24.16 -10.41 -10.54
N SER A 354 24.64 -11.39 -9.78
CA SER A 354 25.23 -11.19 -8.44
C SER A 354 26.14 -12.36 -8.06
N HIS A 355 27.02 -12.09 -7.08
CA HIS A 355 27.91 -13.09 -6.45
C HIS A 355 27.83 -13.06 -4.93
N HIS A 356 26.86 -12.31 -4.37
CA HIS A 356 26.76 -12.13 -2.92
C HIS A 356 25.96 -13.28 -2.27
N PRO A 357 26.49 -14.01 -1.27
CA PRO A 357 25.86 -15.20 -0.71
C PRO A 357 24.55 -14.97 0.06
N LYS A 358 24.07 -13.74 0.16
CA LYS A 358 22.76 -13.45 0.76
C LYS A 358 21.56 -13.85 -0.12
N TRP A 359 21.79 -14.11 -1.41
CA TRP A 359 20.75 -14.43 -2.37
C TRP A 359 20.62 -15.94 -2.61
N SER A 360 19.48 -16.32 -3.19
CA SER A 360 19.29 -17.62 -3.82
C SER A 360 19.83 -17.58 -5.26
N TYR A 361 20.20 -18.71 -5.82
CA TYR A 361 20.82 -18.80 -7.15
C TYR A 361 20.20 -19.89 -8.00
N ALA A 362 20.13 -19.66 -9.33
CA ALA A 362 19.70 -20.65 -10.32
C ALA A 362 20.84 -20.95 -11.29
N LYS A 363 21.22 -22.22 -11.41
CA LYS A 363 22.23 -22.71 -12.36
C LYS A 363 21.52 -23.25 -13.61
N VAL A 364 21.90 -22.74 -14.77
CA VAL A 364 21.38 -23.19 -16.07
C VAL A 364 22.29 -24.29 -16.61
N GLY A 365 21.71 -25.41 -17.07
CA GLY A 365 22.40 -26.51 -17.73
C GLY A 365 22.61 -26.26 -19.22
N ASP A 366 23.34 -27.16 -19.86
CA ASP A 366 23.69 -27.07 -21.30
C ASP A 366 22.46 -27.10 -22.23
N ASN A 367 21.33 -27.63 -21.74
CA ASN A 367 20.05 -27.66 -22.47
C ASN A 367 19.26 -26.34 -22.37
N GLY A 368 19.80 -25.29 -21.69
CA GLY A 368 19.17 -24.00 -21.54
C GLY A 368 18.08 -23.93 -20.45
N PHE A 369 17.83 -25.01 -19.72
CA PHE A 369 16.93 -25.04 -18.56
C PHE A 369 17.71 -25.03 -17.25
N VAL A 370 17.04 -24.63 -16.17
CA VAL A 370 17.62 -24.65 -14.82
C VAL A 370 17.86 -26.10 -14.41
N SER A 371 19.09 -26.37 -14.01
CA SER A 371 19.55 -27.71 -13.56
C SER A 371 19.64 -27.84 -12.03
N GLU A 372 19.75 -26.70 -11.31
CA GLU A 372 19.87 -26.66 -9.86
C GLU A 372 19.51 -25.27 -9.36
N VAL A 373 18.88 -25.18 -8.21
CA VAL A 373 18.75 -23.94 -7.44
C VAL A 373 19.35 -24.12 -6.04
N ALA A 374 19.89 -23.05 -5.47
CA ALA A 374 20.45 -23.08 -4.12
C ALA A 374 20.10 -21.81 -3.35
N GLU A 375 19.66 -21.98 -2.10
CA GLU A 375 19.39 -20.90 -1.17
C GLU A 375 20.67 -20.50 -0.44
N LYS A 376 21.00 -19.20 -0.44
CA LYS A 376 22.16 -18.62 0.28
C LYS A 376 23.51 -19.29 -0.06
N LYS A 377 23.63 -19.83 -1.26
CA LYS A 377 24.84 -20.46 -1.77
C LYS A 377 25.05 -20.09 -3.23
N VAL A 378 26.18 -19.48 -3.52
CA VAL A 378 26.55 -19.07 -4.89
C VAL A 378 26.91 -20.31 -5.71
N ILE A 379 26.07 -20.67 -6.68
CA ILE A 379 26.27 -21.79 -7.62
C ILE A 379 26.34 -21.34 -9.08
N SER A 380 26.08 -20.05 -9.33
CA SER A 380 26.08 -19.40 -10.64
C SER A 380 26.15 -17.89 -10.49
N ASN A 381 26.06 -17.14 -11.58
CA ASN A 381 25.92 -15.67 -11.56
C ASN A 381 24.43 -15.22 -11.52
N ASN A 382 23.48 -16.15 -11.61
CA ASN A 382 22.05 -15.83 -11.70
C ASN A 382 21.42 -15.86 -10.30
N ALA A 383 21.50 -14.75 -9.58
CA ALA A 383 20.82 -14.56 -8.30
C ALA A 383 19.32 -14.36 -8.52
N THR A 384 18.47 -14.99 -7.73
CA THR A 384 17.02 -14.82 -7.85
C THR A 384 16.55 -13.52 -7.21
N VAL A 385 15.54 -12.88 -7.79
CA VAL A 385 14.95 -11.66 -7.24
C VAL A 385 13.79 -11.93 -6.26
N GLY A 386 13.48 -13.20 -5.97
CA GLY A 386 12.34 -13.56 -5.13
C GLY A 386 10.98 -13.42 -5.83
N ILE A 387 10.96 -13.52 -7.15
CA ILE A 387 9.74 -13.61 -7.98
C ILE A 387 9.83 -14.89 -8.81
N TYR A 388 8.86 -15.77 -8.59
CA TYR A 388 8.80 -17.11 -9.11
C TYR A 388 7.48 -17.35 -9.83
N TYR A 389 7.55 -17.77 -11.10
CA TYR A 389 6.39 -18.10 -11.92
C TYR A 389 6.22 -19.61 -12.01
N TRP A 390 5.00 -20.09 -11.88
CA TRP A 390 4.57 -21.45 -12.13
C TRP A 390 3.41 -21.46 -13.12
N LYS A 391 3.51 -22.29 -14.16
CA LYS A 391 2.45 -22.41 -15.17
C LYS A 391 1.15 -22.93 -14.57
N HIS A 392 1.27 -23.80 -13.58
CA HIS A 392 0.18 -24.34 -12.79
C HIS A 392 0.51 -24.20 -11.30
N GLY A 393 -0.37 -23.54 -10.54
CA GLY A 393 -0.19 -23.42 -9.10
C GLY A 393 -0.18 -24.77 -8.37
N SER A 394 -0.89 -25.77 -8.90
CA SER A 394 -0.86 -27.14 -8.42
C SER A 394 0.51 -27.81 -8.47
N ASP A 395 1.34 -27.50 -9.47
CA ASP A 395 2.73 -27.96 -9.51
C ASP A 395 3.54 -27.40 -8.34
N TYR A 396 3.42 -26.09 -8.06
CA TYR A 396 4.07 -25.50 -6.89
C TYR A 396 3.66 -26.20 -5.59
N VAL A 397 2.36 -26.38 -5.37
CA VAL A 397 1.84 -27.03 -4.16
C VAL A 397 2.42 -28.43 -4.00
N LYS A 398 2.37 -29.24 -5.09
CA LYS A 398 2.92 -30.59 -5.10
C LYS A 398 4.40 -30.62 -4.67
N TYR A 399 5.24 -29.77 -5.30
CA TYR A 399 6.68 -29.81 -5.04
C TYR A 399 7.06 -29.16 -3.71
N ALA A 400 6.32 -28.18 -3.23
CA ALA A 400 6.51 -27.62 -1.90
C ALA A 400 6.19 -28.65 -0.80
N GLU A 401 5.10 -29.41 -0.95
CA GLU A 401 4.75 -30.50 -0.03
C GLU A 401 5.83 -31.60 -0.05
N GLN A 402 6.30 -32.03 -1.22
CA GLN A 402 7.40 -33.01 -1.36
C GLN A 402 8.68 -32.55 -0.66
N MET A 403 9.08 -31.29 -0.83
CA MET A 403 10.25 -30.71 -0.18
C MET A 403 10.11 -30.74 1.34
N ILE A 404 8.93 -30.42 1.87
CA ILE A 404 8.65 -30.44 3.30
C ILE A 404 8.63 -31.86 3.86
N GLU A 405 7.99 -32.82 3.16
CA GLU A 405 7.99 -34.23 3.53
C GLU A 405 9.40 -34.84 3.61
N LYS A 406 10.29 -34.39 2.73
CA LYS A 406 11.71 -34.80 2.72
C LYS A 406 12.56 -34.04 3.74
N ASP A 407 11.98 -33.10 4.48
CA ASP A 407 12.65 -32.22 5.44
C ASP A 407 13.87 -31.46 4.88
N ILE A 408 13.77 -31.01 3.62
CA ILE A 408 14.84 -30.26 2.93
C ILE A 408 14.82 -28.82 3.39
N ARG A 409 15.69 -28.48 4.33
CA ARG A 409 15.79 -27.15 4.97
C ARG A 409 17.12 -26.45 4.65
N VAL A 410 17.07 -25.12 4.69
CA VAL A 410 18.26 -24.28 4.72
C VAL A 410 18.17 -23.40 5.96
N ASN A 411 19.19 -23.40 6.83
CA ASN A 411 19.20 -22.68 8.11
C ASN A 411 17.93 -22.96 8.97
N ASN A 412 17.48 -24.20 9.01
CA ASN A 412 16.27 -24.68 9.71
C ASN A 412 14.94 -24.12 9.19
N GLU A 413 14.91 -23.50 8.00
CA GLU A 413 13.70 -22.96 7.38
C GLU A 413 13.43 -23.59 6.02
N PHE A 414 12.15 -23.64 5.63
CA PHE A 414 11.70 -24.02 4.29
C PHE A 414 11.53 -22.78 3.41
N TYR A 415 12.49 -22.58 2.48
CA TYR A 415 12.45 -21.46 1.53
C TYR A 415 11.68 -21.83 0.24
N VAL A 416 11.17 -20.82 -0.47
CA VAL A 416 10.43 -21.00 -1.73
C VAL A 416 11.35 -21.43 -2.88
N CYS A 417 12.55 -20.86 -2.99
CA CYS A 417 13.48 -21.16 -4.09
C CYS A 417 13.85 -22.64 -4.18
N PRO A 418 14.21 -23.36 -3.11
CA PRO A 418 14.57 -24.79 -3.18
C PRO A 418 13.45 -25.71 -3.69
N VAL A 419 12.18 -25.30 -3.68
CA VAL A 419 11.06 -26.07 -4.23
C VAL A 419 11.28 -26.45 -5.70
N PHE A 420 11.98 -25.60 -6.46
CA PHE A 420 12.31 -25.89 -7.85
C PHE A 420 13.19 -27.14 -8.03
N ASN A 421 14.01 -27.54 -7.05
CA ASN A 421 14.80 -28.76 -7.16
C ASN A 421 13.92 -30.03 -7.24
N GLU A 422 12.77 -30.03 -6.55
CA GLU A 422 11.80 -31.13 -6.65
C GLU A 422 11.18 -31.20 -8.07
N ALA A 423 10.87 -30.04 -8.65
CA ALA A 423 10.35 -29.96 -10.02
C ALA A 423 11.42 -30.36 -11.05
N ILE A 424 12.70 -29.98 -10.85
CA ILE A 424 13.83 -30.37 -11.70
C ILE A 424 14.01 -31.89 -11.66
N ALA A 425 13.91 -32.51 -10.49
CA ALA A 425 13.99 -33.96 -10.33
C ALA A 425 12.87 -34.70 -11.09
N ASP A 426 11.70 -34.09 -11.25
CA ASP A 426 10.56 -34.56 -12.06
C ASP A 426 10.68 -34.17 -13.55
N ASN A 427 11.84 -33.70 -14.01
CA ASN A 427 12.11 -33.26 -15.39
C ASN A 427 11.25 -32.08 -15.89
N LYS A 428 10.76 -31.26 -14.98
CA LYS A 428 10.06 -30.01 -15.33
C LYS A 428 11.01 -29.02 -16.01
N LYS A 429 10.51 -28.32 -17.01
CA LYS A 429 11.26 -27.32 -17.79
C LYS A 429 11.18 -25.96 -17.10
N ILE A 430 12.27 -25.52 -16.50
CA ILE A 430 12.35 -24.25 -15.76
C ILE A 430 13.32 -23.32 -16.49
N LYS A 431 12.91 -22.10 -16.78
CA LYS A 431 13.77 -21.07 -17.40
C LYS A 431 14.02 -19.91 -16.44
N ILE A 432 15.14 -19.23 -16.66
CA ILE A 432 15.40 -17.93 -16.04
C ILE A 432 15.07 -16.81 -17.03
N LYS A 433 14.69 -15.63 -16.47
CA LYS A 433 14.65 -14.38 -17.22
C LYS A 433 15.40 -13.32 -16.39
N ASN A 434 16.46 -12.75 -16.99
CA ASN A 434 17.25 -11.71 -16.33
C ASN A 434 16.53 -10.37 -16.38
N ILE A 435 16.59 -9.64 -15.27
CA ILE A 435 16.17 -8.26 -15.16
C ILE A 435 17.39 -7.33 -15.09
N ASN A 436 17.15 -6.02 -15.27
CA ASN A 436 18.23 -5.04 -15.31
C ASN A 436 18.88 -4.85 -13.94
N LYS A 437 18.07 -4.69 -12.89
CA LYS A 437 18.56 -4.44 -11.53
C LYS A 437 17.54 -4.83 -10.48
N MET A 438 18.05 -5.29 -9.35
CA MET A 438 17.28 -5.58 -8.14
C MET A 438 17.74 -4.67 -7.00
N TRP A 439 16.78 -4.10 -6.29
CA TRP A 439 16.98 -3.32 -5.09
C TRP A 439 16.30 -4.05 -3.92
N GLY A 440 17.08 -4.46 -2.94
CA GLY A 440 16.53 -4.93 -1.67
C GLY A 440 15.96 -3.75 -0.90
N ILE A 441 14.81 -3.94 -0.28
CA ILE A 441 14.22 -2.99 0.68
C ILE A 441 13.83 -3.71 1.97
N GLY A 442 14.35 -4.93 2.16
CA GLY A 442 13.98 -5.84 3.25
C GLY A 442 14.79 -5.70 4.53
N THR A 443 15.81 -4.85 4.55
CA THR A 443 16.55 -4.44 5.74
C THR A 443 16.64 -2.93 5.83
N PRO A 444 16.82 -2.32 7.00
CA PRO A 444 17.00 -0.87 7.12
C PRO A 444 18.15 -0.33 6.26
N GLU A 445 19.26 -1.05 6.18
CA GLU A 445 20.44 -0.65 5.40
C GLU A 445 20.12 -0.66 3.89
N ASP A 446 19.53 -1.76 3.39
CA ASP A 446 19.14 -1.88 1.98
C ASP A 446 18.07 -0.83 1.61
N LEU A 447 17.10 -0.56 2.50
CA LEU A 447 16.07 0.45 2.31
C LEU A 447 16.66 1.87 2.21
N ASN A 448 17.55 2.24 3.13
CA ASN A 448 18.21 3.55 3.10
C ASN A 448 19.04 3.69 1.81
N TYR A 449 19.77 2.64 1.43
CA TYR A 449 20.52 2.62 0.18
C TYR A 449 19.63 2.83 -1.04
N PHE A 450 18.44 2.21 -1.07
CA PHE A 450 17.45 2.39 -2.13
C PHE A 450 16.93 3.84 -2.16
N ILE A 451 16.53 4.40 -1.02
CA ILE A 451 16.00 5.77 -0.93
C ILE A 451 17.02 6.80 -1.42
N ASP A 452 18.30 6.62 -1.05
CA ASP A 452 19.38 7.56 -1.39
C ASP A 452 19.82 7.48 -2.86
N ASN A 453 19.71 6.31 -3.49
CA ASN A 453 20.34 6.05 -4.79
C ASN A 453 19.34 5.78 -5.93
N TYR A 454 18.10 5.40 -5.66
CA TYR A 454 17.09 5.23 -6.69
C TYR A 454 16.51 6.58 -7.10
N LYS A 455 16.92 7.07 -8.28
CA LYS A 455 16.35 8.28 -8.89
C LYS A 455 15.36 7.87 -9.97
N LYS A 456 14.10 8.27 -9.78
CA LYS A 456 13.06 8.15 -10.83
C LYS A 456 13.40 8.96 -12.06
#